data_ab8dc50c8668f57c5a417455564f4fce
#
_entry.id   ab8dc50c8668f57c5a417455564f4fce
#
_cell.length_a   1.000
_cell.length_b   1.000
_cell.length_c   1.000
_cell.angle_alpha   90.00
_cell.angle_beta   90.00
_cell.angle_gamma   90.00
#
_symmetry.space_group_name_H-M   'P 1'
#
loop_
_entity.id
_entity.type
_entity.pdbx_description
1 polymer ?
#
loop_
_entity_poly.entity_id
_entity_poly.type
_entity_poly.pdbx_seq_one_letter_code
_entity_poly.pdbx_strand_id
1 'polypeptide(L)'
;LCDEPADGQIPICTACETDLPWLGDQCVTCALPLAASLTCGACLQDPPAFEQVAVPWTYSFPMDTLITRFKHNGKWPLGHLLADVLGEFLQHRFEEDLPRPDALLPVPLAPKRLRQRGFNQAAMLAQWLGKSLDLPCEEHSLLRVQDTDAQQTLNAKARKRNLRHAFALSPDAQVKGRHLALVDDVLTTGATAQALARLLMDAGAARVDVYCLARTPKPGDPA
;
A
#
# COMPACT_ATOMS: atom_id res chain seq x y z
N LEU A 1 -0.43 -12.81 -18.61
CA LEU A 1 0.35 -11.70 -19.17
C LEU A 1 0.88 -12.02 -20.57
N CYS A 2 1.20 -13.29 -20.84
CA CYS A 2 1.76 -13.79 -22.10
C CYS A 2 0.84 -14.79 -22.84
N ASP A 3 -0.41 -14.94 -22.44
CA ASP A 3 -1.43 -15.87 -22.95
C ASP A 3 -1.07 -17.38 -22.78
N GLU A 4 0.02 -17.70 -22.08
CA GLU A 4 0.33 -19.08 -21.69
C GLU A 4 -0.58 -19.54 -20.55
N PRO A 5 -0.91 -20.85 -20.45
CA PRO A 5 -1.66 -21.41 -19.35
C PRO A 5 -0.95 -21.16 -18.00
N ALA A 6 -1.72 -20.92 -16.96
CA ALA A 6 -1.20 -20.87 -15.60
C ALA A 6 -1.01 -22.29 -15.04
N ASP A 7 0.12 -22.52 -14.38
CA ASP A 7 0.48 -23.82 -13.82
C ASP A 7 0.03 -24.01 -12.35
N GLY A 8 -0.45 -22.92 -11.72
CA GLY A 8 -0.80 -22.87 -10.29
C GLY A 8 -2.24 -22.42 -10.01
N GLN A 9 -2.51 -22.13 -8.74
CA GLN A 9 -3.81 -21.62 -8.29
C GLN A 9 -4.03 -20.15 -8.70
N ILE A 10 -2.96 -19.38 -8.84
CA ILE A 10 -3.01 -18.00 -9.32
C ILE A 10 -2.94 -18.01 -10.87
N PRO A 11 -3.77 -17.19 -11.55
CA PRO A 11 -3.81 -17.15 -13.02
C PRO A 11 -2.63 -16.38 -13.64
N ILE A 12 -1.40 -16.78 -13.30
CA ILE A 12 -0.13 -16.31 -13.87
C ILE A 12 0.77 -17.52 -14.14
N CYS A 13 1.45 -17.59 -15.28
CA CYS A 13 2.42 -18.64 -15.51
C CYS A 13 3.75 -18.31 -14.78
N THR A 14 4.51 -19.34 -14.42
CA THR A 14 5.77 -19.20 -13.68
C THR A 14 6.77 -18.23 -14.34
N ALA A 15 6.87 -18.23 -15.68
CA ALA A 15 7.75 -17.30 -16.39
C ALA A 15 7.34 -15.84 -16.18
N CYS A 16 6.05 -15.51 -16.34
CA CYS A 16 5.56 -14.16 -16.10
C CYS A 16 5.67 -13.71 -14.66
N GLU A 17 5.51 -14.62 -13.71
CA GLU A 17 5.69 -14.35 -12.28
C GLU A 17 7.17 -14.05 -11.95
N THR A 18 8.08 -14.84 -12.49
CA THR A 18 9.53 -14.63 -12.34
C THR A 18 10.00 -13.30 -12.93
N ASP A 19 9.38 -12.86 -14.04
CA ASP A 19 9.70 -11.59 -14.71
C ASP A 19 9.12 -10.35 -14.00
N LEU A 20 8.33 -10.52 -12.94
CA LEU A 20 7.89 -9.37 -12.13
C LEU A 20 9.09 -8.72 -11.43
N PRO A 21 9.11 -7.39 -11.26
CA PRO A 21 10.22 -6.68 -10.65
C PRO A 21 10.21 -6.84 -9.12
N TRP A 22 10.49 -8.04 -8.66
CA TRP A 22 10.54 -8.38 -7.23
C TRP A 22 11.49 -7.47 -6.48
N LEU A 23 11.01 -6.94 -5.36
CA LEU A 23 11.79 -6.06 -4.51
C LEU A 23 12.81 -6.91 -3.71
N GLY A 24 14.09 -6.66 -3.95
CA GLY A 24 15.19 -7.29 -3.21
C GLY A 24 15.48 -6.59 -1.88
N ASP A 25 16.76 -6.32 -1.61
CA ASP A 25 17.18 -5.62 -0.41
C ASP A 25 16.52 -4.24 -0.29
N GLN A 26 16.02 -3.95 0.90
CA GLN A 26 15.19 -2.78 1.14
C GLN A 26 15.31 -2.25 2.57
N CYS A 27 14.86 -1.02 2.77
CA CYS A 27 14.73 -0.45 4.11
C CYS A 27 13.70 -1.27 4.93
N VAL A 28 14.11 -1.78 6.08
CA VAL A 28 13.26 -2.62 6.96
C VAL A 28 11.99 -1.90 7.43
N THR A 29 11.98 -0.56 7.41
CA THR A 29 10.82 0.24 7.83
C THR A 29 9.94 0.66 6.64
N CYS A 30 10.51 1.33 5.61
CA CYS A 30 9.72 1.95 4.54
C CYS A 30 9.83 1.26 3.19
N ALA A 31 10.49 0.09 3.15
CA ALA A 31 10.71 -0.72 1.96
C ALA A 31 11.35 0.04 0.77
N LEU A 32 12.09 1.12 1.03
CA LEU A 32 12.86 1.79 -0.02
C LEU A 32 13.95 0.84 -0.52
N PRO A 33 14.09 0.58 -1.83
CA PRO A 33 15.18 -0.22 -2.38
C PRO A 33 16.54 0.27 -1.89
N LEU A 34 17.40 -0.62 -1.46
CA LEU A 34 18.75 -0.37 -0.94
C LEU A 34 19.71 -1.44 -1.46
N ALA A 35 21.03 -1.20 -1.32
CA ALA A 35 22.04 -2.21 -1.63
C ALA A 35 22.13 -3.33 -0.57
N ALA A 36 21.53 -3.14 0.61
CA ALA A 36 21.41 -4.11 1.69
C ALA A 36 20.18 -3.78 2.54
N SER A 37 19.59 -4.79 3.17
CA SER A 37 18.40 -4.64 4.02
C SER A 37 18.76 -4.01 5.36
N LEU A 38 18.72 -2.69 5.41
CA LEU A 38 19.04 -1.84 6.55
C LEU A 38 17.97 -0.74 6.72
N THR A 39 18.06 0.08 7.75
CA THR A 39 17.23 1.27 7.87
C THR A 39 17.81 2.42 7.04
N CYS A 40 17.02 2.99 6.12
CA CYS A 40 17.47 4.09 5.27
C CYS A 40 17.67 5.39 6.08
N GLY A 41 18.53 6.29 5.58
CA GLY A 41 18.85 7.55 6.26
C GLY A 41 17.62 8.42 6.59
N ALA A 42 16.57 8.40 5.76
CA ALA A 42 15.34 9.14 6.03
C ALA A 42 14.58 8.57 7.25
N CYS A 43 14.48 7.25 7.36
CA CYS A 43 13.83 6.58 8.49
C CYS A 43 14.67 6.69 9.78
N LEU A 44 16.00 6.78 9.67
CA LEU A 44 16.86 7.03 10.83
C LEU A 44 16.69 8.46 11.36
N GLN A 45 16.51 9.46 10.48
CA GLN A 45 16.39 10.87 10.87
C GLN A 45 14.98 11.26 11.33
N ASP A 46 13.94 10.76 10.66
CA ASP A 46 12.53 11.04 10.97
C ASP A 46 11.74 9.71 10.86
N PRO A 47 11.75 8.87 11.92
CA PRO A 47 11.07 7.59 11.92
C PRO A 47 9.59 7.76 11.57
N PRO A 48 9.03 6.94 10.66
CA PRO A 48 7.61 7.01 10.34
C PRO A 48 6.74 6.56 11.53
N ALA A 49 5.45 6.91 11.48
CA ALA A 49 4.48 6.48 12.48
C ALA A 49 3.97 5.05 12.23
N PHE A 50 4.24 4.48 11.07
CA PHE A 50 4.03 3.05 10.81
C PHE A 50 5.30 2.27 11.14
N GLU A 51 5.15 1.01 11.53
CA GLU A 51 6.26 0.15 11.93
C GLU A 51 7.02 -0.37 10.73
N GLN A 52 6.31 -0.93 9.74
CA GLN A 52 6.92 -1.47 8.52
C GLN A 52 6.00 -1.44 7.31
N VAL A 53 6.63 -1.58 6.15
CA VAL A 53 5.95 -1.72 4.85
C VAL A 53 6.21 -3.13 4.31
N ALA A 54 5.14 -3.87 3.99
CA ALA A 54 5.20 -5.11 3.24
C ALA A 54 4.80 -4.85 1.78
N VAL A 55 5.72 -5.09 0.86
CA VAL A 55 5.57 -4.79 -0.56
C VAL A 55 6.43 -5.73 -1.39
N PRO A 56 5.84 -6.49 -2.34
CA PRO A 56 6.60 -7.46 -3.13
C PRO A 56 7.39 -6.85 -4.28
N TRP A 57 6.96 -5.71 -4.87
CA TRP A 57 7.52 -5.25 -6.14
C TRP A 57 8.04 -3.82 -6.11
N THR A 58 9.04 -3.57 -6.95
CA THR A 58 9.45 -2.22 -7.34
C THR A 58 8.41 -1.65 -8.32
N TYR A 59 8.10 -0.34 -8.21
CA TYR A 59 7.24 0.34 -9.18
C TYR A 59 8.00 0.66 -10.45
N SER A 60 8.19 -0.35 -11.30
CA SER A 60 8.83 -0.32 -12.61
C SER A 60 8.08 -1.21 -13.58
N PHE A 61 8.52 -1.30 -14.85
CA PHE A 61 7.90 -2.22 -15.81
C PHE A 61 8.09 -3.68 -15.38
N PRO A 62 7.05 -4.53 -15.48
CA PRO A 62 5.71 -4.29 -16.00
C PRO A 62 4.69 -3.80 -14.96
N MET A 63 5.05 -3.70 -13.67
CA MET A 63 4.12 -3.40 -12.57
C MET A 63 3.47 -2.01 -12.68
N ASP A 64 4.20 -1.01 -13.13
CA ASP A 64 3.68 0.34 -13.39
C ASP A 64 2.53 0.33 -14.40
N THR A 65 2.69 -0.45 -15.46
CA THR A 65 1.68 -0.63 -16.51
C THR A 65 0.47 -1.42 -16.01
N LEU A 66 0.67 -2.52 -15.27
CA LEU A 66 -0.39 -3.35 -14.72
C LEU A 66 -1.24 -2.56 -13.71
N ILE A 67 -0.59 -1.88 -12.77
CA ILE A 67 -1.26 -1.03 -11.77
C ILE A 67 -1.99 0.13 -12.45
N THR A 68 -1.42 0.75 -13.48
CA THR A 68 -2.05 1.83 -14.24
C THR A 68 -3.30 1.35 -14.97
N ARG A 69 -3.27 0.17 -15.60
CA ARG A 69 -4.43 -0.45 -16.26
C ARG A 69 -5.54 -0.78 -15.27
N PHE A 70 -5.19 -1.29 -14.08
CA PHE A 70 -6.15 -1.50 -13.00
C PHE A 70 -6.79 -0.18 -12.56
N LYS A 71 -5.99 0.85 -12.29
CA LYS A 71 -6.44 2.18 -11.82
C LYS A 71 -7.36 2.91 -12.79
N HIS A 72 -7.07 2.88 -14.07
CA HIS A 72 -7.69 3.78 -15.05
C HIS A 72 -8.63 3.09 -16.02
N ASN A 73 -8.43 1.81 -16.31
CA ASN A 73 -9.21 1.08 -17.30
C ASN A 73 -10.19 0.07 -16.69
N GLY A 74 -10.33 0.03 -15.37
CA GLY A 74 -11.22 -0.91 -14.68
C GLY A 74 -10.90 -2.38 -15.01
N LYS A 75 -9.64 -2.70 -15.29
CA LYS A 75 -9.20 -4.08 -15.53
C LYS A 75 -9.13 -4.86 -14.24
N TRP A 76 -10.30 -5.11 -13.63
CA TRP A 76 -10.43 -5.80 -12.35
C TRP A 76 -9.76 -7.17 -12.29
N PRO A 77 -9.77 -8.00 -13.38
CA PRO A 77 -9.02 -9.25 -13.36
C PRO A 77 -7.52 -9.07 -13.08
N LEU A 78 -6.89 -7.99 -13.61
CA LEU A 78 -5.50 -7.66 -13.29
C LEU A 78 -5.34 -7.25 -11.83
N GLY A 79 -6.25 -6.44 -11.30
CA GLY A 79 -6.22 -6.05 -9.88
C GLY A 79 -6.39 -7.25 -8.95
N HIS A 80 -7.26 -8.20 -9.32
CA HIS A 80 -7.46 -9.44 -8.57
C HIS A 80 -6.21 -10.32 -8.59
N LEU A 81 -5.63 -10.53 -9.77
CA LEU A 81 -4.35 -11.26 -9.90
C LEU A 81 -3.25 -10.65 -9.00
N LEU A 82 -3.09 -9.32 -9.03
CA LEU A 82 -2.10 -8.65 -8.20
C LEU A 82 -2.41 -8.79 -6.70
N ALA A 83 -3.69 -8.80 -6.32
CA ALA A 83 -4.09 -9.06 -4.94
C ALA A 83 -3.83 -10.50 -4.50
N ASP A 84 -4.03 -11.48 -5.39
CA ASP A 84 -3.76 -12.89 -5.10
C ASP A 84 -2.26 -13.11 -4.83
N VAL A 85 -1.38 -12.60 -5.72
CA VAL A 85 0.08 -12.71 -5.52
C VAL A 85 0.54 -11.94 -4.28
N LEU A 86 -0.01 -10.73 -4.01
CA LEU A 86 0.27 -10.01 -2.76
C LEU A 86 -0.22 -10.80 -1.54
N GLY A 87 -1.36 -11.48 -1.64
CA GLY A 87 -1.90 -12.33 -0.58
C GLY A 87 -0.98 -13.49 -0.23
N GLU A 88 -0.45 -14.22 -1.22
CA GLU A 88 0.55 -15.28 -1.01
C GLU A 88 1.85 -14.74 -0.40
N PHE A 89 2.33 -13.60 -0.91
CA PHE A 89 3.49 -12.92 -0.33
C PHE A 89 3.28 -12.58 1.15
N LEU A 90 2.13 -11.97 1.50
CA LEU A 90 1.82 -11.62 2.89
C LEU A 90 1.63 -12.86 3.77
N GLN A 91 1.00 -13.92 3.25
CA GLN A 91 0.85 -15.18 3.99
C GLN A 91 2.21 -15.77 4.36
N HIS A 92 3.15 -15.82 3.40
CA HIS A 92 4.51 -16.27 3.65
C HIS A 92 5.22 -15.39 4.69
N ARG A 93 5.08 -14.06 4.58
CA ARG A 93 5.66 -13.13 5.55
C ARG A 93 5.06 -13.28 6.96
N PHE A 94 3.77 -13.60 7.08
CA PHE A 94 3.14 -13.90 8.38
C PHE A 94 3.68 -15.18 9.02
N GLU A 95 4.16 -16.13 8.24
CA GLU A 95 4.78 -17.36 8.71
C GLU A 95 6.24 -17.14 9.16
N GLU A 96 6.91 -16.10 8.64
CA GLU A 96 8.29 -15.77 8.98
C GLU A 96 8.40 -14.77 10.15
N ASP A 97 8.07 -13.52 9.92
CA ASP A 97 8.43 -12.43 10.85
C ASP A 97 7.40 -11.28 10.91
N LEU A 98 6.44 -11.22 9.99
CA LEU A 98 5.45 -10.15 9.93
C LEU A 98 4.28 -10.46 10.86
N PRO A 99 4.05 -9.69 11.94
CA PRO A 99 2.89 -9.90 12.79
C PRO A 99 1.58 -9.71 12.01
N ARG A 100 0.62 -10.59 12.26
CA ARG A 100 -0.69 -10.56 11.61
C ARG A 100 -1.53 -9.42 12.18
N PRO A 101 -2.13 -8.54 11.36
CA PRO A 101 -2.96 -7.44 11.85
C PRO A 101 -4.35 -7.90 12.25
N ASP A 102 -5.03 -7.10 13.09
CA ASP A 102 -6.43 -7.33 13.46
C ASP A 102 -7.41 -6.91 12.36
N ALA A 103 -7.02 -5.99 11.47
CA ALA A 103 -7.83 -5.56 10.33
C ALA A 103 -7.00 -4.85 9.24
N LEU A 104 -7.55 -4.87 8.03
CA LEU A 104 -7.08 -4.14 6.86
C LEU A 104 -7.90 -2.86 6.67
N LEU A 105 -7.21 -1.72 6.56
CA LEU A 105 -7.81 -0.41 6.35
C LEU A 105 -7.38 0.15 5.00
N PRO A 106 -8.24 0.21 3.98
CA PRO A 106 -7.88 0.78 2.70
C PRO A 106 -7.65 2.29 2.79
N VAL A 107 -6.60 2.77 2.14
CA VAL A 107 -6.33 4.20 2.00
C VAL A 107 -7.49 4.88 1.27
N PRO A 108 -8.14 5.90 1.86
CA PRO A 108 -9.31 6.53 1.26
C PRO A 108 -8.93 7.43 0.08
N LEU A 109 -9.64 7.26 -1.02
CA LEU A 109 -9.47 8.06 -2.22
C LEU A 109 -10.18 9.42 -2.09
N ALA A 110 -9.59 10.46 -2.67
CA ALA A 110 -10.24 11.79 -2.71
C ALA A 110 -11.60 11.71 -3.42
N PRO A 111 -12.67 12.38 -2.90
CA PRO A 111 -14.03 12.31 -3.48
C PRO A 111 -14.08 12.64 -4.97
N LYS A 112 -13.31 13.62 -5.43
CA LYS A 112 -13.18 13.97 -6.84
C LYS A 112 -12.61 12.83 -7.67
N ARG A 113 -11.54 12.18 -7.18
CA ARG A 113 -10.92 11.03 -7.86
C ARG A 113 -11.83 9.81 -7.84
N LEU A 114 -12.55 9.57 -6.73
CA LEU A 114 -13.52 8.49 -6.63
C LEU A 114 -14.64 8.65 -7.67
N ARG A 115 -15.20 9.87 -7.82
CA ARG A 115 -16.20 10.15 -8.85
C ARG A 115 -15.67 9.98 -10.28
N GLN A 116 -14.42 10.37 -10.54
CA GLN A 116 -13.80 10.21 -11.86
C GLN A 116 -13.47 8.76 -12.21
N ARG A 117 -13.03 7.97 -11.22
CA ARG A 117 -12.58 6.59 -11.40
C ARG A 117 -13.71 5.57 -11.25
N GLY A 118 -14.74 5.91 -10.46
CA GLY A 118 -15.88 5.05 -10.16
C GLY A 118 -15.64 4.06 -9.02
N PHE A 119 -14.38 3.87 -8.57
CA PHE A 119 -14.03 2.94 -7.49
C PHE A 119 -12.74 3.38 -6.76
N ASN A 120 -12.54 2.85 -5.55
CA ASN A 120 -11.30 2.97 -4.79
C ASN A 120 -10.49 1.68 -4.96
N GLN A 121 -9.35 1.75 -5.65
CA GLN A 121 -8.46 0.61 -5.89
C GLN A 121 -7.92 -0.01 -4.59
N ALA A 122 -7.60 0.83 -3.59
CA ALA A 122 -7.13 0.35 -2.30
C ALA A 122 -8.22 -0.43 -1.55
N ALA A 123 -9.50 0.00 -1.66
CA ALA A 123 -10.63 -0.72 -1.08
C ALA A 123 -10.83 -2.09 -1.74
N MET A 124 -10.75 -2.16 -3.07
CA MET A 124 -10.85 -3.43 -3.78
C MET A 124 -9.72 -4.39 -3.38
N LEU A 125 -8.47 -3.89 -3.34
CA LEU A 125 -7.31 -4.68 -2.89
C LEU A 125 -7.51 -5.18 -1.45
N ALA A 126 -7.91 -4.31 -0.52
CA ALA A 126 -8.14 -4.68 0.88
C ALA A 126 -9.26 -5.72 1.04
N GLN A 127 -10.34 -5.62 0.25
CA GLN A 127 -11.42 -6.62 0.25
C GLN A 127 -10.96 -7.99 -0.26
N TRP A 128 -10.19 -8.04 -1.35
CA TRP A 128 -9.64 -9.29 -1.89
C TRP A 128 -8.63 -9.92 -0.93
N LEU A 129 -7.69 -9.13 -0.41
CA LEU A 129 -6.74 -9.57 0.62
C LEU A 129 -7.45 -10.05 1.90
N GLY A 130 -8.49 -9.33 2.35
CA GLY A 130 -9.26 -9.72 3.53
C GLY A 130 -9.88 -11.10 3.38
N LYS A 131 -10.37 -11.43 2.17
CA LYS A 131 -10.91 -12.76 1.86
C LYS A 131 -9.84 -13.83 1.79
N SER A 132 -8.72 -13.57 1.10
CA SER A 132 -7.65 -14.56 0.92
C SER A 132 -6.88 -14.84 2.22
N LEU A 133 -6.73 -13.82 3.06
CA LEU A 133 -5.98 -13.89 4.32
C LEU A 133 -6.84 -14.16 5.55
N ASP A 134 -8.17 -14.25 5.40
CA ASP A 134 -9.14 -14.32 6.52
C ASP A 134 -8.92 -13.19 7.54
N LEU A 135 -8.91 -11.95 7.03
CA LEU A 135 -8.75 -10.73 7.82
C LEU A 135 -9.94 -9.79 7.61
N PRO A 136 -10.47 -9.15 8.66
CA PRO A 136 -11.47 -8.11 8.53
C PRO A 136 -10.99 -6.95 7.65
N CYS A 137 -11.84 -6.49 6.72
CA CYS A 137 -11.61 -5.29 5.93
C CYS A 137 -12.56 -4.19 6.38
N GLU A 138 -12.03 -3.13 6.96
CA GLU A 138 -12.80 -2.00 7.50
C GLU A 138 -12.73 -0.80 6.54
N GLU A 139 -13.51 -0.86 5.48
CA GLU A 139 -13.46 0.09 4.36
C GLU A 139 -13.81 1.54 4.77
N HIS A 140 -14.62 1.72 5.81
CA HIS A 140 -15.17 3.01 6.20
C HIS A 140 -14.53 3.61 7.46
N SER A 141 -13.53 2.96 8.05
CA SER A 141 -12.86 3.45 9.26
C SER A 141 -12.03 4.70 9.01
N LEU A 142 -11.49 4.87 7.80
CA LEU A 142 -10.71 6.03 7.38
C LEU A 142 -11.49 6.87 6.38
N LEU A 143 -11.54 8.18 6.62
CA LEU A 143 -12.23 9.15 5.77
C LEU A 143 -11.24 10.15 5.18
N ARG A 144 -11.40 10.52 3.92
CA ARG A 144 -10.70 11.65 3.33
C ARG A 144 -11.61 12.85 3.28
N VAL A 145 -11.37 13.83 4.16
CA VAL A 145 -12.24 15.01 4.37
C VAL A 145 -11.85 16.20 3.53
N GLN A 146 -10.62 16.21 2.95
CA GLN A 146 -10.17 17.30 2.09
C GLN A 146 -9.57 16.76 0.79
N ASP A 147 -9.96 17.36 -0.34
CA ASP A 147 -9.26 17.22 -1.61
C ASP A 147 -7.96 18.02 -1.55
N THR A 148 -6.87 17.39 -1.15
CA THR A 148 -5.55 17.95 -1.36
C THR A 148 -5.18 17.74 -2.83
N ASP A 149 -5.70 18.59 -3.71
CA ASP A 149 -5.20 18.67 -5.09
C ASP A 149 -3.70 18.97 -5.01
N ALA A 150 -2.94 18.28 -5.86
CA ALA A 150 -1.53 18.55 -6.04
C ALA A 150 -1.39 20.00 -6.56
N GLN A 151 -1.43 20.96 -5.65
CA GLN A 151 -0.94 22.30 -5.96
C GLN A 151 0.57 22.14 -6.17
N GLN A 152 0.96 22.09 -7.43
CA GLN A 152 2.35 21.96 -7.88
C GLN A 152 3.26 23.06 -7.31
N THR A 153 2.67 24.10 -6.72
CA THR A 153 3.33 25.28 -6.14
C THR A 153 3.68 25.14 -4.65
N LEU A 154 3.19 24.13 -3.93
CA LEU A 154 3.48 23.99 -2.51
C LEU A 154 4.84 23.29 -2.26
N ASN A 155 5.64 23.87 -1.37
CA ASN A 155 6.86 23.21 -0.89
C ASN A 155 6.55 21.96 -0.06
N ALA A 156 7.55 21.05 0.10
CA ALA A 156 7.38 19.75 0.76
C ALA A 156 6.80 19.88 2.19
N LYS A 157 7.14 20.93 2.94
CA LYS A 157 6.67 21.17 4.31
C LYS A 157 5.18 21.54 4.35
N ALA A 158 4.71 22.34 3.39
CA ALA A 158 3.30 22.68 3.26
C ALA A 158 2.45 21.46 2.83
N ARG A 159 2.97 20.63 1.91
CA ARG A 159 2.31 19.35 1.54
C ARG A 159 2.16 18.41 2.75
N LYS A 160 3.23 18.25 3.56
CA LYS A 160 3.20 17.40 4.77
C LYS A 160 2.16 17.91 5.79
N ARG A 161 2.02 19.24 5.93
CA ARG A 161 1.01 19.86 6.80
C ARG A 161 -0.42 19.71 6.27
N ASN A 162 -0.65 19.91 4.97
CA ASN A 162 -1.98 19.77 4.35
C ASN A 162 -2.50 18.33 4.41
N LEU A 163 -1.61 17.32 4.30
CA LEU A 163 -1.99 15.92 4.43
C LEU A 163 -2.44 15.55 5.84
N ARG A 164 -1.94 16.18 6.90
CA ARG A 164 -2.37 15.91 8.28
C ARG A 164 -3.85 16.20 8.54
N HIS A 165 -4.42 17.19 7.83
CA HIS A 165 -5.83 17.57 7.94
C HIS A 165 -6.72 16.98 6.84
N ALA A 166 -6.12 16.18 5.95
CA ALA A 166 -6.84 15.61 4.83
C ALA A 166 -7.65 14.35 5.22
N PHE A 167 -7.35 13.77 6.37
CA PHE A 167 -7.93 12.51 6.82
C PHE A 167 -8.59 12.65 8.20
N ALA A 168 -9.62 11.85 8.43
CA ALA A 168 -10.29 11.69 9.72
C ALA A 168 -10.66 10.23 9.96
N LEU A 169 -10.88 9.88 11.20
CA LEU A 169 -11.51 8.60 11.57
C LEU A 169 -13.03 8.71 11.47
N SER A 170 -13.67 7.64 11.05
CA SER A 170 -15.11 7.48 11.23
C SER A 170 -15.44 7.46 12.72
N PRO A 171 -16.59 8.02 13.15
CA PRO A 171 -17.03 7.94 14.55
C PRO A 171 -17.11 6.50 15.11
N ASP A 172 -17.37 5.54 14.24
CA ASP A 172 -17.51 4.12 14.60
C ASP A 172 -16.20 3.33 14.49
N ALA A 173 -15.10 3.96 14.13
CA ALA A 173 -13.81 3.29 13.93
C ALA A 173 -13.26 2.72 15.24
N GLN A 174 -13.00 1.42 15.26
CA GLN A 174 -12.41 0.72 16.40
C GLN A 174 -10.89 0.66 16.23
N VAL A 175 -10.15 1.55 16.89
CA VAL A 175 -8.70 1.72 16.69
C VAL A 175 -7.88 1.30 17.91
N LYS A 176 -8.38 1.62 19.14
CA LYS A 176 -7.59 1.54 20.37
C LYS A 176 -7.08 0.12 20.67
N GLY A 177 -5.76 0.02 20.88
CA GLY A 177 -5.08 -1.21 21.25
C GLY A 177 -4.92 -2.24 20.14
N ARG A 178 -5.31 -1.90 18.91
CA ARG A 178 -5.28 -2.83 17.76
C ARG A 178 -4.03 -2.66 16.89
N HIS A 179 -3.62 -3.73 16.27
CA HIS A 179 -2.67 -3.75 15.16
C HIS A 179 -3.45 -3.62 13.85
N LEU A 180 -3.21 -2.55 13.11
CA LEU A 180 -3.94 -2.21 11.88
C LEU A 180 -2.99 -2.14 10.69
N ALA A 181 -3.43 -2.66 9.53
CA ALA A 181 -2.66 -2.56 8.30
C ALA A 181 -3.34 -1.64 7.28
N LEU A 182 -2.66 -0.58 6.89
CA LEU A 182 -3.06 0.29 5.79
C LEU A 182 -2.83 -0.43 4.47
N VAL A 183 -3.81 -0.44 3.57
CA VAL A 183 -3.68 -1.03 2.23
C VAL A 183 -3.71 0.07 1.18
N ASP A 184 -2.70 0.12 0.30
CA ASP A 184 -2.63 1.03 -0.85
C ASP A 184 -2.09 0.29 -2.08
N ASP A 185 -2.15 0.88 -3.25
CA ASP A 185 -1.60 0.29 -4.47
C ASP A 185 -0.10 0.60 -4.65
N VAL A 186 0.34 1.83 -4.45
CA VAL A 186 1.75 2.24 -4.64
C VAL A 186 2.21 3.15 -3.51
N LEU A 187 3.28 2.76 -2.86
CA LEU A 187 3.97 3.61 -1.90
C LEU A 187 5.03 4.46 -2.63
N THR A 188 4.74 5.75 -2.82
CA THR A 188 5.68 6.69 -3.44
C THR A 188 6.60 7.33 -2.40
N THR A 189 6.25 8.48 -1.87
CA THR A 189 7.00 9.17 -0.80
C THR A 189 6.65 8.68 0.60
N GLY A 190 5.61 7.88 0.75
CA GLY A 190 5.07 7.45 2.04
C GLY A 190 4.28 8.54 2.80
N ALA A 191 4.10 9.73 2.22
CA ALA A 191 3.47 10.85 2.94
C ALA A 191 2.01 10.57 3.34
N THR A 192 1.24 9.88 2.49
CA THR A 192 -0.14 9.46 2.81
C THR A 192 -0.16 8.41 3.91
N ALA A 193 0.65 7.36 3.79
CA ALA A 193 0.78 6.32 4.80
C ALA A 193 1.21 6.91 6.15
N GLN A 194 2.19 7.81 6.16
CA GLN A 194 2.64 8.54 7.35
C GLN A 194 1.53 9.35 8.02
N ALA A 195 0.72 10.07 7.23
CA ALA A 195 -0.38 10.88 7.77
C ALA A 195 -1.47 10.00 8.41
N LEU A 196 -1.86 8.91 7.73
CA LEU A 196 -2.84 7.96 8.22
C LEU A 196 -2.34 7.15 9.42
N ALA A 197 -1.09 6.66 9.38
CA ALA A 197 -0.49 5.97 10.50
C ALA A 197 -0.43 6.85 11.74
N ARG A 198 -0.05 8.13 11.61
CA ARG A 198 -0.07 9.07 12.72
C ARG A 198 -1.49 9.26 13.28
N LEU A 199 -2.49 9.44 12.42
CA LEU A 199 -3.89 9.54 12.82
C LEU A 199 -4.35 8.33 13.65
N LEU A 200 -3.98 7.12 13.22
CA LEU A 200 -4.30 5.87 13.91
C LEU A 200 -3.55 5.73 15.25
N MET A 201 -2.25 6.03 15.27
CA MET A 201 -1.44 6.01 16.49
C MET A 201 -1.92 7.04 17.51
N ASP A 202 -2.26 8.26 17.08
CA ASP A 202 -2.82 9.31 17.93
C ASP A 202 -4.20 8.90 18.51
N ALA A 203 -4.95 8.04 17.82
CA ALA A 203 -6.21 7.44 18.28
C ALA A 203 -6.01 6.20 19.16
N GLY A 204 -4.77 5.80 19.41
CA GLY A 204 -4.41 4.72 20.33
C GLY A 204 -4.26 3.34 19.67
N ALA A 205 -4.00 3.24 18.39
CA ALA A 205 -3.58 1.98 17.77
C ALA A 205 -2.31 1.45 18.46
N ALA A 206 -2.19 0.14 18.64
CA ALA A 206 -0.99 -0.47 19.19
C ALA A 206 0.14 -0.57 18.14
N ARG A 207 -0.22 -0.76 16.88
CA ARG A 207 0.70 -0.90 15.76
C ARG A 207 0.01 -0.53 14.45
N VAL A 208 0.75 0.05 13.51
CA VAL A 208 0.30 0.30 12.14
C VAL A 208 1.36 -0.21 11.17
N ASP A 209 0.96 -1.09 10.26
CA ASP A 209 1.76 -1.54 9.13
C ASP A 209 1.15 -1.02 7.81
N VAL A 210 1.91 -1.13 6.70
CA VAL A 210 1.46 -0.71 5.38
C VAL A 210 1.67 -1.84 4.38
N TYR A 211 0.63 -2.25 3.67
CA TYR A 211 0.67 -3.25 2.61
C TYR A 211 0.37 -2.61 1.28
N CYS A 212 1.23 -2.79 0.29
CA CYS A 212 1.01 -2.24 -1.05
C CYS A 212 1.61 -3.12 -2.14
N LEU A 213 1.15 -2.93 -3.38
CA LEU A 213 1.62 -3.71 -4.52
C LEU A 213 3.07 -3.34 -4.87
N ALA A 214 3.39 -2.04 -4.92
CA ALA A 214 4.70 -1.62 -5.39
C ALA A 214 5.27 -0.42 -4.61
N ARG A 215 6.60 -0.39 -4.54
CA ARG A 215 7.40 0.69 -3.96
C ARG A 215 8.14 1.46 -5.04
N THR A 216 7.95 2.77 -5.07
CA THR A 216 8.73 3.64 -5.98
C THR A 216 10.16 3.82 -5.45
N PRO A 217 11.20 3.58 -6.24
CA PRO A 217 12.58 3.89 -5.87
C PRO A 217 12.77 5.41 -5.67
N LYS A 218 13.91 5.82 -5.13
CA LYS A 218 14.25 7.25 -5.09
C LYS A 218 14.43 7.79 -6.51
N PRO A 219 14.07 9.07 -6.75
CA PRO A 219 14.42 9.74 -8.00
C PRO A 219 15.94 9.68 -8.23
N GLY A 220 16.36 9.09 -9.35
CA GLY A 220 17.78 8.94 -9.72
C GLY A 220 18.39 7.58 -9.40
N ASP A 221 17.72 6.72 -8.63
CA ASP A 221 18.12 5.32 -8.48
C ASP A 221 17.66 4.52 -9.71
N PRO A 222 18.45 3.56 -10.21
CA PRO A 222 17.99 2.65 -11.27
C PRO A 222 16.77 1.85 -10.80
N ALA A 223 15.80 1.72 -11.70
CA ALA A 223 14.62 0.90 -11.48
C ALA A 223 14.95 -0.59 -11.71
#